data_b962c4d131fbfce775704122caef4f9b
#
_entry.id   b962c4d131fbfce775704122caef4f9b
#
_cell.length_a   1.000
_cell.length_b   1.000
_cell.length_c   1.000
_cell.angle_alpha   90.00
_cell.angle_beta   90.00
_cell.angle_gamma   90.00
#
_symmetry.space_group_name_H-M   'P 1'
#
loop_
_entity.id
_entity.type
_entity.pdbx_description
1 polymer ?
#
loop_
_entity_poly.entity_id
_entity_poly.type
_entity_poly.pdbx_seq_one_letter_code
_entity_poly.pdbx_strand_id
1 'polypeptide(L)'
;DLYKAELASLKSATAAVSAAQKESVEYWTNNPVIRWNEIARELAAKYNLAPAPNADNSYPAPNAATPDKYPFFPFAHPPYSCRAFAYLAVAQFDALISTWHYKYKFNRAEPVTTDASIAQLFPKSNLPSYPSDGAAIASVSQAMLTALFPLEKDYLAKKGDECRNSFLWAGVNVQSDIDAGKLLGEEIAKVALARAKTDGMGAAQTPRPISDSLKQLAFNTFGWSWTNQETPPRPVGITPYFGKVKTWAVPDVKTIRPPVPPKPGSPEFITAANELKDISENISEDQRKIANWWADGLGPYTPPGHWNRFACDQIIKNKVNPVRSARTLAYLNMAIMDAGVACWDAKYFYHYPRPIEGIPGLKTILGTPNFPSYTSGHSSFSSAAAEILNHLYPSDAALFNSYAKEASESRIIAGIHYRFDCEAGLVQGKAVANFVLNIAKVDGAE
;
A
#
# COMPACT_ATOMS: atom_id res chain seq x y z
N ASP A 1 -22.39 -34.89 19.52
CA ASP A 1 -23.17 -33.76 19.21
C ASP A 1 -22.55 -32.40 19.57
N LEU A 2 -21.29 -32.24 19.15
CA LEU A 2 -20.52 -31.02 19.39
C LEU A 2 -21.22 -29.76 18.82
N TYR A 3 -21.76 -29.86 17.61
CA TYR A 3 -22.39 -28.69 16.96
C TYR A 3 -23.64 -28.20 17.70
N LYS A 4 -24.44 -29.10 18.32
CA LYS A 4 -25.58 -28.69 19.16
C LYS A 4 -25.12 -27.92 20.40
N ALA A 5 -23.99 -28.33 21.01
CA ALA A 5 -23.43 -27.63 22.13
C ALA A 5 -22.91 -26.22 21.73
N GLU A 6 -22.31 -26.11 20.53
CA GLU A 6 -21.88 -24.81 19.98
C GLU A 6 -23.07 -23.89 19.71
N LEU A 7 -24.19 -24.39 19.14
CA LEU A 7 -25.41 -23.61 18.95
C LEU A 7 -25.99 -23.10 20.27
N ALA A 8 -26.02 -23.96 21.31
CA ALA A 8 -26.49 -23.55 22.65
C ALA A 8 -25.56 -22.46 23.28
N SER A 9 -24.26 -22.62 23.11
CA SER A 9 -23.27 -21.60 23.54
C SER A 9 -23.46 -20.29 22.79
N LEU A 10 -23.62 -20.34 21.47
CA LEU A 10 -23.85 -19.16 20.64
C LEU A 10 -25.14 -18.43 21.01
N LYS A 11 -26.23 -19.17 21.24
CA LYS A 11 -27.50 -18.60 21.71
C LYS A 11 -27.35 -17.86 23.01
N SER A 12 -26.61 -18.39 23.98
CA SER A 12 -26.32 -17.73 25.25
C SER A 12 -25.47 -16.47 25.05
N ALA A 13 -24.45 -16.55 24.21
CA ALA A 13 -23.54 -15.44 23.91
C ALA A 13 -24.29 -14.27 23.22
N THR A 14 -25.13 -14.57 22.21
CA THR A 14 -25.85 -13.55 21.45
C THR A 14 -26.98 -12.87 22.28
N ALA A 15 -27.54 -13.58 23.26
CA ALA A 15 -28.53 -13.01 24.19
C ALA A 15 -27.94 -12.01 25.17
N ALA A 16 -26.63 -12.05 25.44
CA ALA A 16 -25.92 -11.26 26.45
C ALA A 16 -24.96 -10.22 25.83
N VAL A 17 -25.09 -9.88 24.56
CA VAL A 17 -24.22 -8.93 23.86
C VAL A 17 -24.35 -7.52 24.43
N SER A 18 -23.24 -6.99 24.97
CA SER A 18 -23.13 -5.64 25.52
C SER A 18 -23.18 -4.56 24.44
N ALA A 19 -23.37 -3.29 24.84
CA ALA A 19 -23.31 -2.15 23.90
C ALA A 19 -21.98 -2.06 23.16
N ALA A 20 -20.86 -2.20 23.87
CA ALA A 20 -19.51 -2.18 23.25
C ALA A 20 -19.30 -3.32 22.24
N GLN A 21 -19.84 -4.52 22.53
CA GLN A 21 -19.78 -5.64 21.59
C GLN A 21 -20.65 -5.39 20.34
N LYS A 22 -21.81 -4.71 20.49
CA LYS A 22 -22.62 -4.31 19.34
C LYS A 22 -21.89 -3.31 18.43
N GLU A 23 -21.20 -2.34 19.02
CA GLU A 23 -20.34 -1.42 18.27
C GLU A 23 -19.22 -2.16 17.52
N SER A 24 -18.58 -3.14 18.17
CA SER A 24 -17.59 -4.01 17.51
C SER A 24 -18.19 -4.81 16.36
N VAL A 25 -19.39 -5.38 16.53
CA VAL A 25 -20.11 -6.08 15.47
C VAL A 25 -20.36 -5.14 14.27
N GLU A 26 -20.91 -3.96 14.53
CA GLU A 26 -21.18 -2.97 13.48
C GLU A 26 -19.90 -2.55 12.75
N TYR A 27 -18.80 -2.34 13.48
CA TYR A 27 -17.51 -1.96 12.90
C TYR A 27 -16.93 -3.05 11.99
N TRP A 28 -16.88 -4.31 12.47
CA TRP A 28 -16.15 -5.38 11.78
C TRP A 28 -16.97 -6.16 10.74
N THR A 29 -18.24 -6.44 11.00
CA THR A 29 -19.02 -7.35 10.13
C THR A 29 -19.46 -6.71 8.82
N ASN A 30 -19.45 -5.39 8.72
CA ASN A 30 -19.83 -4.70 7.50
C ASN A 30 -18.84 -4.99 6.35
N ASN A 31 -17.55 -4.76 6.57
CA ASN A 31 -16.48 -5.16 5.63
C ASN A 31 -15.11 -5.18 6.33
N PRO A 32 -14.66 -6.32 6.86
CA PRO A 32 -13.42 -6.38 7.61
C PRO A 32 -12.16 -6.05 6.76
N VAL A 33 -12.21 -6.26 5.45
CA VAL A 33 -11.10 -5.94 4.53
C VAL A 33 -10.80 -4.44 4.56
N ILE A 34 -11.84 -3.60 4.52
CA ILE A 34 -11.69 -2.13 4.61
C ILE A 34 -11.09 -1.74 5.97
N ARG A 35 -11.62 -2.32 7.07
CA ARG A 35 -11.15 -1.97 8.42
C ARG A 35 -9.66 -2.29 8.63
N TRP A 36 -9.21 -3.42 8.12
CA TRP A 36 -7.79 -3.75 8.15
C TRP A 36 -6.93 -2.88 7.25
N ASN A 37 -7.48 -2.38 6.13
CA ASN A 37 -6.80 -1.39 5.30
C ASN A 37 -6.70 -0.02 6.00
N GLU A 38 -7.74 0.41 6.75
CA GLU A 38 -7.70 1.60 7.59
C GLU A 38 -6.57 1.50 8.62
N ILE A 39 -6.50 0.41 9.37
CA ILE A 39 -5.43 0.14 10.33
C ILE A 39 -4.04 0.16 9.64
N ALA A 40 -3.91 -0.47 8.48
CA ALA A 40 -2.65 -0.46 7.74
C ALA A 40 -2.21 0.95 7.32
N ARG A 41 -3.16 1.82 6.91
CA ARG A 41 -2.88 3.23 6.58
C ARG A 41 -2.49 4.04 7.81
N GLU A 42 -3.16 3.83 8.94
CA GLU A 42 -2.79 4.46 10.22
C GLU A 42 -1.38 4.08 10.65
N LEU A 43 -1.03 2.80 10.55
CA LEU A 43 0.32 2.33 10.87
C LEU A 43 1.36 2.87 9.88
N ALA A 44 1.05 2.90 8.59
CA ALA A 44 1.94 3.50 7.61
C ALA A 44 2.22 4.98 7.94
N ALA A 45 1.20 5.75 8.31
CA ALA A 45 1.36 7.15 8.73
C ALA A 45 2.17 7.26 10.03
N LYS A 46 1.84 6.48 11.05
CA LYS A 46 2.53 6.46 12.35
C LYS A 46 4.03 6.21 12.21
N TYR A 47 4.42 5.31 11.31
CA TYR A 47 5.81 4.90 11.11
C TYR A 47 6.50 5.58 9.92
N ASN A 48 5.84 6.50 9.24
CA ASN A 48 6.47 7.28 8.16
C ASN A 48 7.25 8.49 8.71
N LEU A 49 8.22 8.20 9.57
CA LEU A 49 9.09 9.19 10.21
C LEU A 49 10.54 8.85 9.88
N ALA A 50 11.23 9.79 9.23
CA ALA A 50 12.65 9.62 8.91
C ALA A 50 13.50 9.59 10.19
N PRO A 51 14.51 8.71 10.28
CA PRO A 51 15.46 8.72 11.39
C PRO A 51 16.15 10.06 11.53
N ALA A 52 16.26 10.56 12.76
CA ALA A 52 17.10 11.71 13.09
C ALA A 52 18.59 11.33 13.13
N PRO A 53 19.52 12.25 12.93
CA PRO A 53 20.95 11.97 13.10
C PRO A 53 21.30 11.70 14.55
N ASN A 54 22.30 10.86 14.76
CA ASN A 54 22.98 10.72 16.03
C ASN A 54 23.82 11.97 16.37
N ALA A 55 24.35 12.05 17.58
CA ALA A 55 25.19 13.18 18.01
C ALA A 55 26.47 13.36 17.17
N ASP A 56 26.96 12.29 16.53
CA ASP A 56 28.11 12.29 15.61
C ASP A 56 27.72 12.56 14.15
N ASN A 57 26.46 12.99 13.89
CA ASN A 57 25.86 13.17 12.57
C ASN A 57 25.79 11.90 11.70
N SER A 58 25.97 10.72 12.28
CA SER A 58 25.65 9.46 11.59
C SER A 58 24.11 9.23 11.58
N TYR A 59 23.64 8.52 10.58
CA TYR A 59 22.22 8.16 10.43
C TYR A 59 22.07 6.65 10.59
N PRO A 60 21.42 6.20 11.69
CA PRO A 60 21.14 4.79 11.88
C PRO A 60 20.02 4.35 10.93
N ALA A 61 20.09 3.12 10.46
CA ALA A 61 19.00 2.50 9.70
C ALA A 61 18.09 1.70 10.64
N PRO A 62 16.75 1.77 10.48
CA PRO A 62 15.83 0.90 11.19
C PRO A 62 16.17 -0.57 10.97
N ASN A 63 16.17 -1.37 12.04
CA ASN A 63 16.57 -2.78 11.99
C ASN A 63 15.40 -3.69 12.41
N ALA A 64 14.95 -4.55 11.51
CA ALA A 64 13.86 -5.50 11.76
C ALA A 64 14.19 -6.54 12.87
N ALA A 65 15.48 -6.81 13.14
CA ALA A 65 15.89 -7.71 14.21
C ALA A 65 15.82 -7.07 15.61
N THR A 66 15.83 -5.74 15.69
CA THR A 66 15.75 -4.96 16.93
C THR A 66 14.78 -3.79 16.76
N PRO A 67 13.48 -4.06 16.52
CA PRO A 67 12.51 -3.03 16.12
C PRO A 67 12.23 -1.98 17.19
N ASP A 68 12.48 -2.32 18.46
CA ASP A 68 12.33 -1.48 19.65
C ASP A 68 13.51 -0.54 19.92
N LYS A 69 14.63 -0.72 19.21
CA LYS A 69 15.79 0.17 19.32
C LYS A 69 15.66 1.33 18.35
N TYR A 70 16.12 2.50 18.78
CA TYR A 70 16.16 3.65 17.88
C TYR A 70 17.16 3.46 16.72
N PRO A 71 16.78 3.82 15.50
CA PRO A 71 15.45 4.25 15.04
C PRO A 71 14.47 3.09 15.00
N PHE A 72 13.23 3.35 15.41
CA PHE A 72 12.18 2.32 15.42
C PHE A 72 11.94 1.74 14.02
N PHE A 73 11.78 0.42 13.97
CA PHE A 73 11.41 -0.26 12.73
C PHE A 73 9.88 -0.41 12.63
N PRO A 74 9.30 -0.15 11.44
CA PRO A 74 9.93 0.28 10.20
C PRO A 74 10.05 1.80 10.08
N PHE A 75 10.78 2.29 9.06
CA PHE A 75 10.52 3.57 8.46
C PHE A 75 9.60 3.36 7.26
N ALA A 76 8.31 3.74 7.40
CA ALA A 76 7.27 3.42 6.41
C ALA A 76 7.22 4.41 5.23
N HIS A 77 8.38 4.70 4.64
CA HIS A 77 8.51 5.49 3.42
C HIS A 77 7.80 4.83 2.21
N PRO A 78 7.60 5.52 1.05
CA PRO A 78 6.81 4.99 -0.07
C PRO A 78 7.17 3.58 -0.56
N PRO A 79 8.43 3.19 -0.75
CA PRO A 79 8.80 1.80 -1.05
C PRO A 79 8.36 0.78 0.00
N TYR A 80 8.48 1.12 1.28
CA TYR A 80 8.04 0.23 2.35
C TYR A 80 6.52 0.08 2.38
N SER A 81 5.81 1.20 2.34
CA SER A 81 4.35 1.21 2.47
C SER A 81 3.65 0.56 1.27
N CYS A 82 4.10 0.80 0.02
CA CYS A 82 3.51 0.11 -1.14
C CYS A 82 3.69 -1.41 -1.05
N ARG A 83 4.84 -1.87 -0.58
CA ARG A 83 5.09 -3.29 -0.31
C ARG A 83 4.19 -3.81 0.82
N ALA A 84 4.04 -3.07 1.91
CA ALA A 84 3.21 -3.47 3.04
C ALA A 84 1.74 -3.64 2.63
N PHE A 85 1.18 -2.67 1.91
CA PHE A 85 -0.18 -2.76 1.39
C PHE A 85 -0.36 -3.91 0.40
N ALA A 86 0.61 -4.17 -0.48
CA ALA A 86 0.52 -5.27 -1.44
C ALA A 86 0.49 -6.63 -0.75
N TYR A 87 1.39 -6.88 0.19
CA TYR A 87 1.41 -8.14 0.93
C TYR A 87 0.15 -8.35 1.78
N LEU A 88 -0.36 -7.31 2.44
CA LEU A 88 -1.61 -7.39 3.18
C LEU A 88 -2.78 -7.74 2.26
N ALA A 89 -2.95 -6.97 1.18
CA ALA A 89 -4.11 -7.09 0.30
C ALA A 89 -4.13 -8.42 -0.47
N VAL A 90 -2.98 -8.88 -0.98
CA VAL A 90 -2.89 -10.18 -1.67
C VAL A 90 -3.15 -11.32 -0.69
N ALA A 91 -2.58 -11.28 0.51
CA ALA A 91 -2.82 -12.32 1.52
C ALA A 91 -4.30 -12.37 1.96
N GLN A 92 -4.98 -11.23 2.07
CA GLN A 92 -6.42 -11.18 2.34
C GLN A 92 -7.23 -11.78 1.20
N PHE A 93 -6.87 -11.49 -0.05
CA PHE A 93 -7.58 -12.04 -1.20
C PHE A 93 -7.40 -13.56 -1.29
N ASP A 94 -6.19 -14.07 -1.13
CA ASP A 94 -5.89 -15.51 -1.09
C ASP A 94 -6.65 -16.22 0.04
N ALA A 95 -6.72 -15.60 1.23
CA ALA A 95 -7.46 -16.13 2.37
C ALA A 95 -8.96 -16.23 2.06
N LEU A 96 -9.54 -15.23 1.40
CA LEU A 96 -10.96 -15.28 1.01
C LEU A 96 -11.23 -16.31 -0.08
N ILE A 97 -10.41 -16.38 -1.13
CA ILE A 97 -10.55 -17.41 -2.17
C ILE A 97 -10.55 -18.80 -1.52
N SER A 98 -9.56 -19.08 -0.67
CA SER A 98 -9.42 -20.36 0.02
C SER A 98 -10.62 -20.64 0.94
N THR A 99 -11.05 -19.64 1.72
CA THR A 99 -12.20 -19.78 2.62
C THR A 99 -13.48 -20.07 1.87
N TRP A 100 -13.76 -19.35 0.78
CA TRP A 100 -14.96 -19.54 0.00
C TRP A 100 -14.98 -20.86 -0.78
N HIS A 101 -13.81 -21.39 -1.20
CA HIS A 101 -13.69 -22.75 -1.71
C HIS A 101 -14.22 -23.78 -0.69
N TYR A 102 -13.76 -23.67 0.56
CA TYR A 102 -14.19 -24.60 1.61
C TYR A 102 -15.63 -24.35 2.08
N LYS A 103 -16.11 -23.09 2.11
CA LYS A 103 -17.51 -22.76 2.40
C LYS A 103 -18.45 -23.56 1.49
N TYR A 104 -18.25 -23.52 0.18
CA TYR A 104 -19.08 -24.27 -0.77
C TYR A 104 -18.86 -25.78 -0.72
N LYS A 105 -17.64 -26.24 -0.39
CA LYS A 105 -17.34 -27.66 -0.24
C LYS A 105 -18.07 -28.29 0.93
N PHE A 106 -18.11 -27.62 2.09
CA PHE A 106 -18.75 -28.15 3.31
C PHE A 106 -20.20 -27.73 3.42
N ASN A 107 -20.59 -26.65 2.87
CA ASN A 107 -21.94 -26.11 2.77
C ASN A 107 -22.72 -26.11 4.10
N ARG A 108 -22.04 -25.74 5.23
CA ARG A 108 -22.68 -25.63 6.54
C ARG A 108 -23.60 -24.41 6.54
N ALA A 109 -24.88 -24.62 6.86
CA ALA A 109 -25.84 -23.52 6.99
C ALA A 109 -25.46 -22.58 8.15
N GLU A 110 -25.86 -21.30 8.04
CA GLU A 110 -25.73 -20.35 9.16
C GLU A 110 -26.45 -20.87 10.42
N PRO A 111 -25.91 -20.59 11.63
CA PRO A 111 -26.46 -21.04 12.89
C PRO A 111 -27.97 -20.74 13.06
N VAL A 112 -28.42 -19.52 12.68
CA VAL A 112 -29.82 -19.11 12.76
C VAL A 112 -30.76 -19.91 11.84
N THR A 113 -30.24 -20.54 10.79
CA THR A 113 -31.00 -21.43 9.91
C THR A 113 -31.28 -22.78 10.58
N THR A 114 -30.36 -23.22 11.46
CA THR A 114 -30.49 -24.48 12.24
C THR A 114 -31.28 -24.26 13.53
N ASP A 115 -31.07 -23.12 14.21
CA ASP A 115 -31.81 -22.73 15.41
C ASP A 115 -32.27 -21.26 15.30
N ALA A 116 -33.52 -21.06 14.93
CA ALA A 116 -34.13 -19.74 14.75
C ALA A 116 -34.25 -18.93 16.07
N SER A 117 -33.96 -19.50 17.22
CA SER A 117 -33.96 -18.81 18.51
C SER A 117 -32.63 -18.09 18.82
N ILE A 118 -31.60 -18.24 17.98
CA ILE A 118 -30.34 -17.48 18.09
C ILE A 118 -30.61 -16.03 17.65
N ALA A 119 -30.28 -15.07 18.51
CA ALA A 119 -30.34 -13.66 18.17
C ALA A 119 -29.21 -13.32 17.18
N GLN A 120 -29.56 -12.83 15.99
CA GLN A 120 -28.61 -12.44 14.96
C GLN A 120 -28.59 -10.91 14.80
N LEU A 121 -27.38 -10.31 14.94
CA LEU A 121 -27.19 -8.87 14.79
C LEU A 121 -26.76 -8.47 13.37
N PHE A 122 -26.68 -9.44 12.47
CA PHE A 122 -26.33 -9.26 11.06
C PHE A 122 -27.44 -9.83 10.17
N PRO A 123 -27.73 -9.28 8.98
CA PRO A 123 -28.77 -9.81 8.13
C PRO A 123 -28.57 -11.30 7.81
N LYS A 124 -29.61 -12.10 7.97
CA LYS A 124 -29.61 -13.51 7.60
C LYS A 124 -29.24 -13.65 6.13
N SER A 125 -28.36 -14.59 5.83
CA SER A 125 -28.01 -14.97 4.46
C SER A 125 -28.28 -16.47 4.19
N ASN A 126 -28.22 -16.85 2.93
CA ASN A 126 -28.27 -18.26 2.52
C ASN A 126 -26.85 -18.80 2.21
N LEU A 127 -25.83 -18.07 2.65
CA LEU A 127 -24.43 -18.42 2.40
C LEU A 127 -23.93 -19.38 3.49
N PRO A 128 -22.97 -20.28 3.17
CA PRO A 128 -22.39 -21.18 4.15
C PRO A 128 -21.61 -20.43 5.25
N SER A 129 -21.68 -20.92 6.50
CA SER A 129 -20.96 -20.31 7.64
C SER A 129 -19.51 -20.79 7.79
N TYR A 130 -19.22 -22.05 7.44
CA TYR A 130 -17.95 -22.72 7.73
C TYR A 130 -17.04 -22.85 6.50
N PRO A 131 -15.75 -22.49 6.61
CA PRO A 131 -15.07 -21.74 7.67
C PRO A 131 -15.51 -20.28 7.71
N SER A 132 -15.27 -19.56 8.85
CA SER A 132 -15.55 -18.13 8.94
C SER A 132 -14.56 -17.31 8.09
N ASP A 133 -15.06 -16.62 7.10
CA ASP A 133 -14.27 -15.69 6.26
C ASP A 133 -13.83 -14.45 7.06
N GLY A 134 -14.66 -13.94 7.97
CA GLY A 134 -14.29 -12.87 8.87
C GLY A 134 -13.10 -13.24 9.76
N ALA A 135 -13.09 -14.49 10.30
CA ALA A 135 -11.97 -14.96 11.11
C ALA A 135 -10.69 -15.20 10.28
N ALA A 136 -10.83 -15.64 9.04
CA ALA A 136 -9.70 -15.80 8.12
C ALA A 136 -9.06 -14.45 7.81
N ILE A 137 -9.86 -13.42 7.48
CA ILE A 137 -9.38 -12.05 7.25
C ILE A 137 -8.73 -11.47 8.51
N ALA A 138 -9.34 -11.64 9.69
CA ALA A 138 -8.77 -11.16 10.94
C ALA A 138 -7.38 -11.75 11.18
N SER A 139 -7.23 -13.06 10.97
CA SER A 139 -6.00 -13.78 11.30
C SER A 139 -4.87 -13.52 10.31
N VAL A 140 -5.17 -13.51 9.00
CA VAL A 140 -4.18 -13.17 7.98
C VAL A 140 -3.72 -11.72 8.13
N SER A 141 -4.63 -10.78 8.39
CA SER A 141 -4.31 -9.36 8.54
C SER A 141 -3.47 -9.11 9.79
N GLN A 142 -3.87 -9.69 10.94
CA GLN A 142 -3.10 -9.64 12.18
C GLN A 142 -1.68 -10.17 11.96
N ALA A 143 -1.51 -11.33 11.34
CA ALA A 143 -0.20 -11.92 11.12
C ALA A 143 0.68 -11.07 10.18
N MET A 144 0.11 -10.61 9.07
CA MET A 144 0.82 -9.76 8.11
C MET A 144 1.24 -8.42 8.72
N LEU A 145 0.33 -7.72 9.37
CA LEU A 145 0.64 -6.41 9.98
C LEU A 145 1.59 -6.54 11.17
N THR A 146 1.52 -7.62 11.97
CA THR A 146 2.49 -7.87 13.04
C THR A 146 3.90 -8.06 12.48
N ALA A 147 4.05 -8.76 11.36
CA ALA A 147 5.36 -8.93 10.72
C ALA A 147 5.89 -7.62 10.11
N LEU A 148 5.01 -6.78 9.59
CA LEU A 148 5.36 -5.49 8.97
C LEU A 148 5.58 -4.37 10.00
N PHE A 149 4.86 -4.41 11.12
CA PHE A 149 4.91 -3.41 12.19
C PHE A 149 5.05 -4.11 13.57
N PRO A 150 6.20 -4.70 13.87
CA PRO A 150 6.37 -5.61 15.02
C PRO A 150 6.13 -4.96 16.38
N LEU A 151 6.30 -3.65 16.51
CA LEU A 151 6.01 -2.91 17.74
C LEU A 151 4.50 -2.80 18.05
N GLU A 152 3.65 -3.07 17.07
CA GLU A 152 2.20 -3.03 17.20
C GLU A 152 1.58 -4.40 17.51
N LYS A 153 2.40 -5.41 17.85
CA LYS A 153 1.98 -6.81 18.05
C LYS A 153 0.78 -6.93 18.98
N ASP A 154 0.84 -6.28 20.15
CA ASP A 154 -0.22 -6.40 21.16
C ASP A 154 -1.50 -5.67 20.75
N TYR A 155 -1.38 -4.52 20.11
CA TYR A 155 -2.51 -3.79 19.51
C TYR A 155 -3.18 -4.63 18.42
N LEU A 156 -2.39 -5.20 17.51
CA LEU A 156 -2.89 -6.02 16.42
C LEU A 156 -3.51 -7.34 16.89
N ALA A 157 -2.98 -7.93 17.97
CA ALA A 157 -3.58 -9.11 18.61
C ALA A 157 -4.98 -8.79 19.14
N LYS A 158 -5.14 -7.67 19.87
CA LYS A 158 -6.44 -7.22 20.37
C LYS A 158 -7.43 -6.97 19.22
N LYS A 159 -7.00 -6.31 18.13
CA LYS A 159 -7.84 -6.06 16.95
C LYS A 159 -8.23 -7.34 16.23
N GLY A 160 -7.32 -8.31 16.15
CA GLY A 160 -7.62 -9.64 15.60
C GLY A 160 -8.66 -10.40 16.42
N ASP A 161 -8.51 -10.40 17.74
CA ASP A 161 -9.50 -11.05 18.64
C ASP A 161 -10.86 -10.34 18.59
N GLU A 162 -10.88 -9.03 18.61
CA GLU A 162 -12.10 -8.21 18.49
C GLU A 162 -12.83 -8.52 17.18
N CYS A 163 -12.11 -8.56 16.07
CA CYS A 163 -12.68 -8.89 14.76
C CYS A 163 -13.27 -10.32 14.73
N ARG A 164 -12.53 -11.34 15.19
CA ARG A 164 -13.00 -12.72 15.24
C ARG A 164 -14.25 -12.87 16.11
N ASN A 165 -14.22 -12.30 17.31
CA ASN A 165 -15.33 -12.36 18.25
C ASN A 165 -16.58 -11.64 17.76
N SER A 166 -16.43 -10.61 16.93
CA SER A 166 -17.56 -9.88 16.35
C SER A 166 -18.45 -10.79 15.51
N PHE A 167 -17.92 -11.81 14.84
CA PHE A 167 -18.70 -12.79 14.09
C PHE A 167 -19.44 -13.79 14.98
N LEU A 168 -18.91 -14.10 16.17
CA LEU A 168 -19.64 -14.84 17.20
C LEU A 168 -20.77 -13.98 17.78
N TRP A 169 -20.46 -12.77 18.22
CA TRP A 169 -21.46 -11.85 18.81
C TRP A 169 -22.55 -11.47 17.82
N ALA A 170 -22.23 -11.44 16.52
CA ALA A 170 -23.20 -11.21 15.46
C ALA A 170 -24.16 -12.40 15.26
N GLY A 171 -23.85 -13.58 15.79
CA GLY A 171 -24.67 -14.80 15.64
C GLY A 171 -24.51 -15.50 14.28
N VAL A 172 -23.50 -15.12 13.48
CA VAL A 172 -23.33 -15.66 12.11
C VAL A 172 -22.38 -16.88 12.05
N ASN A 173 -21.54 -17.07 13.08
CA ASN A 173 -20.59 -18.17 13.17
C ASN A 173 -20.62 -18.82 14.56
N VAL A 174 -20.44 -20.14 14.65
CA VAL A 174 -20.10 -20.85 15.87
C VAL A 174 -18.58 -20.91 16.08
N GLN A 175 -18.13 -21.37 17.25
CA GLN A 175 -16.69 -21.38 17.56
C GLN A 175 -15.87 -22.21 16.55
N SER A 176 -16.35 -23.37 16.13
CA SER A 176 -15.63 -24.19 15.14
C SER A 176 -15.50 -23.52 13.78
N ASP A 177 -16.44 -22.66 13.37
CA ASP A 177 -16.31 -21.84 12.15
C ASP A 177 -15.16 -20.83 12.30
N ILE A 178 -15.08 -20.17 13.47
CA ILE A 178 -14.04 -19.18 13.79
C ILE A 178 -12.66 -19.84 13.85
N ASP A 179 -12.54 -20.98 14.53
CA ASP A 179 -11.26 -21.70 14.67
C ASP A 179 -10.73 -22.18 13.32
N ALA A 180 -11.61 -22.70 12.47
CA ALA A 180 -11.23 -23.10 11.12
C ALA A 180 -10.82 -21.91 10.23
N GLY A 181 -11.55 -20.80 10.30
CA GLY A 181 -11.19 -19.57 9.60
C GLY A 181 -9.86 -19.01 10.09
N LYS A 182 -9.64 -18.99 11.40
CA LYS A 182 -8.38 -18.56 12.01
C LYS A 182 -7.20 -19.38 11.50
N LEU A 183 -7.29 -20.69 11.54
CA LEU A 183 -6.25 -21.61 11.06
C LEU A 183 -5.93 -21.35 9.58
N LEU A 184 -6.97 -21.21 8.75
CA LEU A 184 -6.78 -20.94 7.32
C LEU A 184 -6.07 -19.60 7.07
N GLY A 185 -6.47 -18.54 7.76
CA GLY A 185 -5.82 -17.23 7.67
C GLY A 185 -4.35 -17.27 8.10
N GLU A 186 -4.01 -18.01 9.16
CA GLU A 186 -2.64 -18.21 9.62
C GLU A 186 -1.78 -18.97 8.61
N GLU A 187 -2.32 -20.02 7.96
CA GLU A 187 -1.60 -20.78 6.93
C GLU A 187 -1.33 -19.92 5.67
N ILE A 188 -2.30 -19.14 5.22
CA ILE A 188 -2.10 -18.20 4.10
C ILE A 188 -1.05 -17.15 4.47
N ALA A 189 -1.08 -16.62 5.68
CA ALA A 189 -0.07 -15.66 6.14
C ALA A 189 1.35 -16.25 6.08
N LYS A 190 1.54 -17.52 6.44
CA LYS A 190 2.86 -18.20 6.35
C LYS A 190 3.39 -18.20 4.91
N VAL A 191 2.54 -18.47 3.92
CA VAL A 191 2.92 -18.45 2.50
C VAL A 191 3.34 -17.05 2.06
N ALA A 192 2.52 -16.04 2.38
CA ALA A 192 2.83 -14.65 2.04
C ALA A 192 4.12 -14.16 2.72
N LEU A 193 4.34 -14.50 3.99
CA LEU A 193 5.55 -14.14 4.74
C LEU A 193 6.79 -14.87 4.22
N ALA A 194 6.68 -16.12 3.76
CA ALA A 194 7.78 -16.83 3.11
C ALA A 194 8.24 -16.11 1.84
N ARG A 195 7.30 -15.63 0.99
CA ARG A 195 7.62 -14.79 -0.16
C ARG A 195 8.27 -13.47 0.26
N ALA A 196 7.72 -12.80 1.27
CA ALA A 196 8.22 -11.52 1.76
C ALA A 196 9.66 -11.58 2.29
N LYS A 197 10.07 -12.72 2.86
CA LYS A 197 11.45 -12.93 3.35
C LYS A 197 12.49 -13.04 2.22
N THR A 198 12.07 -13.36 1.02
CA THR A 198 12.94 -13.66 -0.13
C THR A 198 12.73 -12.72 -1.32
N ASP A 199 11.96 -11.65 -1.15
CA ASP A 199 11.65 -10.71 -2.24
C ASP A 199 12.76 -9.66 -2.51
N GLY A 200 13.78 -9.59 -1.66
CA GLY A 200 14.91 -8.66 -1.80
C GLY A 200 14.77 -7.36 -1.01
N MET A 201 13.63 -7.12 -0.33
CA MET A 201 13.44 -5.88 0.45
C MET A 201 14.47 -5.72 1.57
N GLY A 202 14.92 -6.82 2.20
CA GLY A 202 15.94 -6.78 3.25
C GLY A 202 17.28 -6.18 2.82
N ALA A 203 17.59 -6.22 1.52
CA ALA A 203 18.81 -5.62 0.94
C ALA A 203 18.52 -4.31 0.18
N ALA A 204 17.28 -3.81 0.19
CA ALA A 204 16.90 -2.64 -0.60
C ALA A 204 17.55 -1.35 -0.10
N GLN A 205 17.73 -1.19 1.23
CA GLN A 205 18.52 -0.11 1.79
C GLN A 205 20.00 -0.48 1.75
N THR A 206 20.73 0.12 0.81
CA THR A 206 22.16 -0.22 0.60
C THR A 206 23.07 0.48 1.60
N PRO A 207 24.25 -0.11 1.93
CA PRO A 207 25.31 0.63 2.60
C PRO A 207 25.88 1.73 1.67
N ARG A 208 26.49 2.75 2.29
CA ARG A 208 27.02 3.93 1.60
C ARG A 208 27.96 3.62 0.42
N PRO A 209 28.94 2.70 0.51
CA PRO A 209 29.83 2.42 -0.62
C PRO A 209 29.09 1.96 -1.89
N ILE A 210 28.01 1.20 -1.74
CA ILE A 210 27.18 0.79 -2.88
C ILE A 210 26.43 1.98 -3.46
N SER A 211 25.85 2.83 -2.61
CA SER A 211 25.17 4.06 -3.05
C SER A 211 26.13 4.99 -3.80
N ASP A 212 27.33 5.19 -3.27
CA ASP A 212 28.39 6.00 -3.91
C ASP A 212 28.79 5.41 -5.27
N SER A 213 28.89 4.07 -5.37
CA SER A 213 29.19 3.39 -6.65
C SER A 213 28.09 3.60 -7.69
N LEU A 214 26.81 3.55 -7.30
CA LEU A 214 25.68 3.85 -8.20
C LEU A 214 25.73 5.28 -8.71
N LYS A 215 26.00 6.23 -7.82
CA LYS A 215 26.18 7.63 -8.15
C LYS A 215 27.31 7.85 -9.16
N GLN A 216 28.48 7.23 -8.91
CA GLN A 216 29.64 7.33 -9.79
C GLN A 216 29.36 6.69 -11.16
N LEU A 217 28.70 5.54 -11.18
CA LEU A 217 28.32 4.87 -12.44
C LEU A 217 27.39 5.78 -13.29
N ALA A 218 26.40 6.39 -12.68
CA ALA A 218 25.50 7.31 -13.38
C ALA A 218 26.25 8.54 -13.90
N PHE A 219 27.14 9.13 -13.10
CA PHE A 219 27.96 10.25 -13.53
C PHE A 219 28.85 9.89 -14.74
N ASN A 220 29.50 8.73 -14.69
CA ASN A 220 30.36 8.24 -15.79
C ASN A 220 29.55 7.95 -17.08
N THR A 221 28.31 7.49 -16.92
CA THR A 221 27.46 7.08 -18.05
C THR A 221 26.73 8.29 -18.70
N PHE A 222 26.20 9.19 -17.87
CA PHE A 222 25.29 10.23 -18.32
C PHE A 222 25.85 11.65 -18.18
N GLY A 223 26.92 11.86 -17.40
CA GLY A 223 27.51 13.16 -17.12
C GLY A 223 26.81 13.94 -16.00
N TRP A 224 25.91 13.30 -15.25
CA TRP A 224 25.23 13.87 -14.08
C TRP A 224 25.04 12.83 -12.97
N SER A 225 24.76 13.33 -11.77
CA SER A 225 24.28 12.51 -10.66
C SER A 225 23.52 13.36 -9.64
N TRP A 226 22.53 12.77 -8.99
CA TRP A 226 21.73 13.38 -7.93
C TRP A 226 22.54 13.53 -6.63
N THR A 227 22.24 14.59 -5.88
CA THR A 227 22.74 14.83 -4.53
C THR A 227 21.58 15.06 -3.58
N ASN A 228 21.65 14.48 -2.37
CA ASN A 228 20.60 14.68 -1.36
C ASN A 228 20.53 16.16 -0.92
N GLN A 229 19.31 16.70 -0.92
CA GLN A 229 19.01 18.10 -0.61
C GLN A 229 18.40 18.29 0.80
N GLU A 230 18.34 17.23 1.60
CA GLU A 230 17.88 17.34 3.00
C GLU A 230 18.87 18.14 3.85
N THR A 231 18.37 18.77 4.92
CA THR A 231 19.20 19.49 5.87
C THR A 231 18.92 19.00 7.30
N PRO A 232 19.86 18.30 7.94
CA PRO A 232 21.14 17.78 7.39
C PRO A 232 20.93 16.63 6.39
N PRO A 233 21.84 16.45 5.41
CA PRO A 233 21.68 15.44 4.38
C PRO A 233 21.97 14.02 4.92
N ARG A 234 21.04 13.08 4.75
CA ARG A 234 21.32 11.67 4.97
C ARG A 234 22.31 11.15 3.93
N PRO A 235 23.29 10.32 4.31
CA PRO A 235 24.38 9.91 3.42
C PRO A 235 23.95 8.96 2.29
N VAL A 236 22.82 8.28 2.46
CA VAL A 236 22.27 7.31 1.50
C VAL A 236 20.82 7.67 1.22
N GLY A 237 20.43 7.64 -0.03
CA GLY A 237 19.04 7.81 -0.44
C GLY A 237 18.13 6.66 0.04
N ILE A 238 16.84 6.87 -0.06
CA ILE A 238 15.85 5.87 0.36
C ILE A 238 15.90 4.67 -0.58
N THR A 239 16.23 3.52 -0.02
CA THR A 239 16.19 2.17 -0.63
C THR A 239 16.71 2.11 -2.07
N PRO A 240 18.02 2.35 -2.33
CA PRO A 240 18.59 2.37 -3.69
C PRO A 240 18.36 1.10 -4.49
N TYR A 241 18.21 -0.05 -3.84
CA TYR A 241 17.95 -1.34 -4.49
C TYR A 241 16.48 -1.76 -4.46
N PHE A 242 15.54 -0.86 -4.16
CA PHE A 242 14.12 -1.22 -4.25
C PHE A 242 13.71 -1.63 -5.67
N GLY A 243 14.34 -1.07 -6.71
CA GLY A 243 14.19 -1.51 -8.10
C GLY A 243 14.59 -2.96 -8.40
N LYS A 244 15.20 -3.66 -7.42
CA LYS A 244 15.56 -5.10 -7.50
C LYS A 244 14.61 -6.00 -6.70
N VAL A 245 13.63 -5.41 -6.02
CA VAL A 245 12.65 -6.18 -5.25
C VAL A 245 11.74 -6.95 -6.20
N LYS A 246 11.38 -8.17 -5.82
CA LYS A 246 10.54 -9.06 -6.63
C LYS A 246 9.13 -8.49 -6.80
N THR A 247 8.77 -8.20 -8.02
CA THR A 247 7.45 -7.74 -8.47
C THR A 247 6.38 -8.81 -8.36
N TRP A 248 5.13 -8.43 -8.47
CA TRP A 248 3.97 -9.33 -8.49
C TRP A 248 3.65 -9.80 -9.91
N ALA A 249 3.61 -8.88 -10.86
CA ALA A 249 3.15 -9.13 -12.22
C ALA A 249 4.19 -8.80 -13.29
N VAL A 250 5.02 -7.79 -13.08
CA VAL A 250 6.03 -7.35 -14.06
C VAL A 250 7.23 -8.31 -14.05
N PRO A 251 7.53 -9.04 -15.15
CA PRO A 251 8.63 -10.02 -15.16
C PRO A 251 10.02 -9.38 -15.03
N ASP A 252 10.25 -8.25 -15.70
CA ASP A 252 11.50 -7.49 -15.64
C ASP A 252 11.19 -5.99 -15.83
N VAL A 253 11.37 -5.20 -14.79
CA VAL A 253 11.10 -3.76 -14.80
C VAL A 253 12.00 -2.97 -15.75
N LYS A 254 13.14 -3.54 -16.17
CA LYS A 254 14.03 -2.91 -17.15
C LYS A 254 13.40 -2.79 -18.52
N THR A 255 12.46 -3.70 -18.87
CA THR A 255 11.76 -3.67 -20.16
C THR A 255 10.78 -2.50 -20.30
N ILE A 256 10.38 -1.93 -19.16
CA ILE A 256 9.47 -0.77 -19.08
C ILE A 256 10.17 0.46 -18.49
N ARG A 257 11.51 0.44 -18.39
CA ARG A 257 12.28 1.61 -18.00
C ARG A 257 12.13 2.69 -19.07
N PRO A 258 11.68 3.91 -18.72
CA PRO A 258 11.55 4.99 -19.68
C PRO A 258 12.91 5.37 -20.32
N PRO A 259 12.91 6.04 -21.50
CA PRO A 259 14.13 6.52 -22.12
C PRO A 259 14.96 7.45 -21.22
N VAL A 260 16.21 7.69 -21.64
CA VAL A 260 17.11 8.64 -20.95
C VAL A 260 16.44 10.02 -20.88
N PRO A 261 16.38 10.63 -19.68
CA PRO A 261 15.82 11.98 -19.53
C PRO A 261 16.65 13.04 -20.28
N PRO A 262 16.06 14.21 -20.56
CA PRO A 262 16.78 15.31 -21.24
C PRO A 262 18.06 15.68 -20.50
N LYS A 263 19.16 15.85 -21.25
CA LYS A 263 20.45 16.24 -20.67
C LYS A 263 20.33 17.62 -20.02
N PRO A 264 20.84 17.83 -18.77
CA PRO A 264 20.92 19.15 -18.18
C PRO A 264 21.55 20.16 -19.15
N GLY A 265 20.85 21.28 -19.38
CA GLY A 265 21.26 22.31 -20.35
C GLY A 265 20.79 22.08 -21.80
N SER A 266 20.11 20.97 -22.13
CA SER A 266 19.48 20.79 -23.43
C SER A 266 18.25 21.69 -23.61
N PRO A 267 17.76 21.92 -24.83
CA PRO A 267 16.55 22.72 -25.07
C PRO A 267 15.32 22.22 -24.29
N GLU A 268 15.12 20.91 -24.20
CA GLU A 268 14.01 20.29 -23.49
C GLU A 268 14.15 20.52 -21.96
N PHE A 269 15.37 20.41 -21.43
CA PHE A 269 15.65 20.72 -20.03
C PHE A 269 15.36 22.20 -19.74
N ILE A 270 15.82 23.13 -20.62
CA ILE A 270 15.62 24.58 -20.44
C ILE A 270 14.13 24.92 -20.46
N THR A 271 13.35 24.28 -21.34
CA THR A 271 11.89 24.46 -21.37
C THR A 271 11.24 24.06 -20.05
N ALA A 272 11.56 22.86 -19.54
CA ALA A 272 11.03 22.38 -18.25
C ALA A 272 11.51 23.22 -17.06
N ALA A 273 12.75 23.73 -17.10
CA ALA A 273 13.29 24.59 -16.07
C ALA A 273 12.60 25.98 -16.06
N ASN A 274 12.31 26.56 -17.21
CA ASN A 274 11.59 27.82 -17.33
C ASN A 274 10.15 27.69 -16.84
N GLU A 275 9.47 26.60 -17.16
CA GLU A 275 8.14 26.28 -16.60
C GLU A 275 8.15 26.26 -15.07
N LEU A 276 9.12 25.60 -14.46
CA LEU A 276 9.24 25.53 -13.00
C LEU A 276 9.53 26.89 -12.37
N LYS A 277 10.34 27.73 -13.01
CA LYS A 277 10.60 29.10 -12.56
C LYS A 277 9.33 29.93 -12.59
N ASP A 278 8.61 29.92 -13.72
CA ASP A 278 7.36 30.65 -13.88
C ASP A 278 6.32 30.24 -12.83
N ILE A 279 6.12 28.95 -12.62
CA ILE A 279 5.21 28.44 -11.57
C ILE A 279 5.69 28.91 -10.19
N SER A 280 6.98 28.79 -9.87
CA SER A 280 7.54 29.17 -8.57
C SER A 280 7.36 30.65 -8.27
N GLU A 281 7.42 31.51 -9.28
CA GLU A 281 7.27 32.98 -9.16
C GLU A 281 5.80 33.40 -9.10
N ASN A 282 4.90 32.68 -9.79
CA ASN A 282 3.51 33.07 -10.02
C ASN A 282 2.47 32.12 -9.37
N ILE A 283 2.88 31.35 -8.36
CA ILE A 283 2.04 30.31 -7.76
C ILE A 283 0.77 30.88 -7.12
N SER A 284 -0.39 30.35 -7.51
CA SER A 284 -1.68 30.68 -6.92
C SER A 284 -1.95 29.95 -5.61
N GLU A 285 -2.91 30.44 -4.83
CA GLU A 285 -3.37 29.78 -3.60
C GLU A 285 -3.96 28.39 -3.88
N ASP A 286 -4.68 28.20 -4.98
CA ASP A 286 -5.25 26.90 -5.33
C ASP A 286 -4.18 25.91 -5.76
N GLN A 287 -3.15 26.34 -6.45
CA GLN A 287 -1.98 25.51 -6.73
C GLN A 287 -1.28 25.07 -5.44
N ARG A 288 -1.15 25.97 -4.43
CA ARG A 288 -0.60 25.62 -3.11
C ARG A 288 -1.44 24.54 -2.41
N LYS A 289 -2.77 24.65 -2.47
CA LYS A 289 -3.67 23.64 -1.91
C LYS A 289 -3.49 22.29 -2.60
N ILE A 290 -3.41 22.25 -3.93
CA ILE A 290 -3.16 21.04 -4.70
C ILE A 290 -1.81 20.40 -4.33
N ALA A 291 -0.73 21.19 -4.27
CA ALA A 291 0.59 20.70 -3.89
C ALA A 291 0.59 20.08 -2.47
N ASN A 292 -0.09 20.72 -1.52
CA ASN A 292 -0.19 20.27 -0.14
C ASN A 292 -1.12 19.04 -0.01
N TRP A 293 -2.23 18.98 -0.75
CA TRP A 293 -3.14 17.83 -0.76
C TRP A 293 -2.42 16.54 -1.19
N TRP A 294 -1.58 16.64 -2.21
CA TRP A 294 -0.78 15.52 -2.72
C TRP A 294 0.64 15.47 -2.11
N ALA A 295 0.89 16.14 -0.99
CA ALA A 295 2.24 16.16 -0.41
C ALA A 295 2.75 14.76 -0.11
N ASP A 296 1.95 13.97 0.60
CA ASP A 296 2.21 12.56 0.93
C ASP A 296 3.66 12.25 1.35
N GLY A 297 4.30 13.25 1.99
CA GLY A 297 5.69 13.18 2.44
C GLY A 297 5.85 12.42 3.75
N LEU A 298 6.62 12.97 4.71
CA LEU A 298 6.75 12.41 6.04
C LEU A 298 5.49 12.66 6.88
N GLY A 299 5.08 11.65 7.67
CA GLY A 299 3.92 11.72 8.57
C GLY A 299 2.59 11.23 8.01
N PRO A 300 2.20 11.46 6.74
CA PRO A 300 1.04 10.81 6.13
C PRO A 300 1.30 9.35 5.74
N TYR A 301 0.23 8.70 5.28
CA TYR A 301 0.26 7.28 4.85
C TYR A 301 0.86 7.06 3.44
N THR A 302 1.62 8.03 2.89
CA THR A 302 2.31 7.98 1.58
C THR A 302 1.37 7.93 0.36
N PRO A 303 1.84 8.14 -0.89
CA PRO A 303 0.99 8.05 -2.08
C PRO A 303 0.26 6.70 -2.24
N PRO A 304 0.89 5.54 -1.98
CA PRO A 304 0.19 4.26 -1.93
C PRO A 304 -1.03 4.24 -1.01
N GLY A 305 -0.92 4.75 0.21
CA GLY A 305 -2.04 4.82 1.16
C GLY A 305 -3.15 5.77 0.72
N HIS A 306 -2.82 6.86 0.02
CA HIS A 306 -3.79 7.78 -0.54
C HIS A 306 -4.69 7.06 -1.58
N TRP A 307 -4.10 6.29 -2.49
CA TRP A 307 -4.86 5.50 -3.46
C TRP A 307 -5.63 4.34 -2.82
N ASN A 308 -5.14 3.76 -1.72
CA ASN A 308 -5.91 2.79 -0.92
C ASN A 308 -7.16 3.43 -0.31
N ARG A 309 -7.09 4.68 0.17
CA ARG A 309 -8.25 5.43 0.65
C ARG A 309 -9.29 5.59 -0.45
N PHE A 310 -8.91 6.06 -1.64
CA PHE A 310 -9.84 6.19 -2.77
C PHE A 310 -10.50 4.87 -3.16
N ALA A 311 -9.76 3.77 -3.15
CA ALA A 311 -10.30 2.45 -3.40
C ALA A 311 -11.32 2.04 -2.32
N CYS A 312 -11.02 2.27 -1.04
CA CYS A 312 -11.96 2.01 0.05
C CYS A 312 -13.24 2.87 -0.08
N ASP A 313 -13.12 4.14 -0.44
CA ASP A 313 -14.27 5.03 -0.68
C ASP A 313 -15.16 4.50 -1.82
N GLN A 314 -14.56 3.95 -2.89
CA GLN A 314 -15.31 3.32 -3.98
C GLN A 314 -15.98 2.00 -3.57
N ILE A 315 -15.28 1.18 -2.79
CA ILE A 315 -15.84 -0.05 -2.23
C ILE A 315 -17.09 0.26 -1.38
N ILE A 316 -17.00 1.26 -0.52
CA ILE A 316 -18.11 1.71 0.33
C ILE A 316 -19.26 2.25 -0.53
N LYS A 317 -18.97 3.18 -1.45
CA LYS A 317 -19.94 3.80 -2.36
C LYS A 317 -20.77 2.75 -3.13
N ASN A 318 -20.09 1.71 -3.61
CA ASN A 318 -20.70 0.66 -4.43
C ASN A 318 -21.18 -0.56 -3.61
N LYS A 319 -21.07 -0.51 -2.27
CA LYS A 319 -21.48 -1.60 -1.36
C LYS A 319 -20.88 -2.96 -1.77
N VAL A 320 -19.59 -2.95 -2.12
CA VAL A 320 -18.89 -4.14 -2.64
C VAL A 320 -18.71 -5.16 -1.52
N ASN A 321 -19.01 -6.43 -1.80
CA ASN A 321 -18.84 -7.51 -0.82
C ASN A 321 -17.35 -7.75 -0.47
N PRO A 322 -17.04 -8.41 0.66
CA PRO A 322 -15.67 -8.59 1.13
C PRO A 322 -14.73 -9.27 0.12
N VAL A 323 -15.20 -10.26 -0.65
CA VAL A 323 -14.38 -10.98 -1.64
C VAL A 323 -13.94 -10.04 -2.77
N ARG A 324 -14.88 -9.30 -3.34
CA ARG A 324 -14.58 -8.32 -4.38
C ARG A 324 -13.82 -7.11 -3.85
N SER A 325 -14.01 -6.74 -2.59
CA SER A 325 -13.22 -5.71 -1.92
C SER A 325 -11.75 -6.11 -1.80
N ALA A 326 -11.48 -7.35 -1.38
CA ALA A 326 -10.12 -7.87 -1.31
C ALA A 326 -9.50 -8.00 -2.71
N ARG A 327 -10.26 -8.43 -3.73
CA ARG A 327 -9.81 -8.43 -5.13
C ARG A 327 -9.42 -7.04 -5.60
N THR A 328 -10.24 -6.03 -5.33
CA THR A 328 -9.95 -4.63 -5.67
C THR A 328 -8.63 -4.18 -5.06
N LEU A 329 -8.47 -4.37 -3.74
CA LEU A 329 -7.26 -3.94 -3.04
C LEU A 329 -6.03 -4.75 -3.42
N ALA A 330 -6.18 -6.05 -3.73
CA ALA A 330 -5.07 -6.90 -4.17
C ALA A 330 -4.49 -6.39 -5.51
N TYR A 331 -5.31 -6.25 -6.55
CA TYR A 331 -4.85 -5.77 -7.85
C TYR A 331 -4.34 -4.33 -7.80
N LEU A 332 -5.03 -3.45 -7.07
CA LEU A 332 -4.56 -2.08 -6.84
C LEU A 332 -3.14 -2.07 -6.26
N ASN A 333 -2.92 -2.82 -5.20
CA ASN A 333 -1.66 -2.78 -4.48
C ASN A 333 -0.54 -3.59 -5.15
N MET A 334 -0.86 -4.64 -5.92
CA MET A 334 0.11 -5.27 -6.82
C MET A 334 0.64 -4.26 -7.84
N ALA A 335 -0.26 -3.50 -8.50
CA ALA A 335 0.12 -2.49 -9.47
C ALA A 335 0.92 -1.34 -8.85
N ILE A 336 0.49 -0.84 -7.68
CA ILE A 336 1.20 0.22 -6.96
C ILE A 336 2.61 -0.24 -6.54
N MET A 337 2.76 -1.44 -5.99
CA MET A 337 4.07 -1.95 -5.61
C MET A 337 4.99 -2.13 -6.82
N ASP A 338 4.50 -2.75 -7.88
CA ASP A 338 5.28 -2.98 -9.10
C ASP A 338 5.67 -1.64 -9.78
N ALA A 339 4.78 -0.63 -9.75
CA ALA A 339 5.09 0.72 -10.21
C ALA A 339 6.18 1.37 -9.34
N GLY A 340 6.16 1.15 -8.04
CA GLY A 340 7.22 1.58 -7.12
C GLY A 340 8.57 0.94 -7.45
N VAL A 341 8.58 -0.37 -7.70
CA VAL A 341 9.80 -1.11 -8.09
C VAL A 341 10.34 -0.57 -9.42
N ALA A 342 9.49 -0.40 -10.43
CA ALA A 342 9.87 0.13 -11.74
C ALA A 342 10.36 1.60 -11.64
N CYS A 343 9.70 2.42 -10.85
CA CYS A 343 10.09 3.81 -10.61
C CYS A 343 11.47 3.89 -9.93
N TRP A 344 11.72 3.07 -8.91
CA TRP A 344 13.01 3.04 -8.20
C TRP A 344 14.14 2.47 -9.04
N ASP A 345 13.85 1.50 -9.92
CA ASP A 345 14.79 1.05 -10.95
C ASP A 345 15.25 2.23 -11.82
N ALA A 346 14.33 3.00 -12.38
CA ALA A 346 14.65 4.17 -13.18
C ALA A 346 15.41 5.25 -12.38
N LYS A 347 14.96 5.55 -11.14
CA LYS A 347 15.58 6.56 -10.28
C LYS A 347 17.06 6.30 -10.04
N TYR A 348 17.41 5.10 -9.62
CA TYR A 348 18.79 4.75 -9.27
C TYR A 348 19.63 4.26 -10.46
N PHE A 349 19.02 4.02 -11.60
CA PHE A 349 19.72 3.81 -12.86
C PHE A 349 20.17 5.14 -13.46
N TYR A 350 19.26 6.12 -13.60
CA TYR A 350 19.56 7.41 -14.18
C TYR A 350 20.20 8.39 -13.21
N HIS A 351 19.91 8.25 -11.93
CA HIS A 351 20.42 9.11 -10.85
C HIS A 351 20.27 10.61 -11.15
N TYR A 352 19.09 10.99 -11.70
CA TYR A 352 18.85 12.32 -12.25
C TYR A 352 18.69 13.38 -11.15
N PRO A 353 19.35 14.56 -11.27
CA PRO A 353 19.30 15.63 -10.27
C PRO A 353 17.88 16.21 -10.12
N ARG A 354 17.57 16.69 -8.92
CA ARG A 354 16.32 17.37 -8.62
C ARG A 354 16.29 18.78 -9.20
N PRO A 355 15.09 19.38 -9.45
CA PRO A 355 14.99 20.76 -9.96
C PRO A 355 15.81 21.77 -9.19
N ILE A 356 15.81 21.69 -7.85
CA ILE A 356 16.59 22.61 -7.00
C ILE A 356 18.11 22.51 -7.22
N GLU A 357 18.61 21.37 -7.71
CA GLU A 357 20.02 21.21 -8.08
C GLU A 357 20.33 21.79 -9.46
N GLY A 358 19.38 21.68 -10.39
CA GLY A 358 19.55 22.08 -11.78
C GLY A 358 19.10 23.51 -12.11
N ILE A 359 18.35 24.15 -11.21
CA ILE A 359 17.74 25.49 -11.44
C ILE A 359 18.16 26.43 -10.30
N PRO A 360 19.17 27.28 -10.52
CA PRO A 360 19.61 28.22 -9.50
C PRO A 360 18.49 29.16 -9.02
N GLY A 361 18.32 29.26 -7.69
CA GLY A 361 17.33 30.12 -7.05
C GLY A 361 15.89 29.62 -7.06
N LEU A 362 15.63 28.39 -7.55
CA LEU A 362 14.30 27.78 -7.50
C LEU A 362 13.82 27.65 -6.05
N LYS A 363 12.60 28.11 -5.77
CA LYS A 363 11.93 27.91 -4.49
C LYS A 363 10.92 26.78 -4.60
N THR A 364 11.00 25.79 -3.71
CA THR A 364 10.07 24.67 -3.66
C THR A 364 9.04 24.87 -2.56
N ILE A 365 7.79 24.40 -2.78
CA ILE A 365 6.74 24.45 -1.74
C ILE A 365 6.94 23.33 -0.73
N LEU A 366 7.38 22.17 -1.21
CA LEU A 366 7.61 20.99 -0.40
C LEU A 366 9.11 20.70 -0.30
N GLY A 367 9.51 20.07 0.80
CA GLY A 367 10.86 19.54 0.94
C GLY A 367 11.19 18.54 -0.16
N THR A 368 12.40 18.63 -0.71
CA THR A 368 12.88 17.73 -1.77
C THR A 368 13.13 16.34 -1.19
N PRO A 369 12.48 15.28 -1.72
CA PRO A 369 12.63 13.92 -1.20
C PRO A 369 14.05 13.35 -1.37
N ASN A 370 14.46 12.49 -0.45
CA ASN A 370 15.79 11.85 -0.42
C ASN A 370 15.92 10.68 -1.42
N PHE A 371 15.69 10.94 -2.69
CA PHE A 371 15.92 10.01 -3.82
C PHE A 371 15.94 10.78 -5.15
N PRO A 372 16.58 10.23 -6.22
CA PRO A 372 16.71 10.90 -7.52
C PRO A 372 15.36 11.31 -8.14
N SER A 373 15.40 12.27 -9.08
CA SER A 373 14.20 12.89 -9.64
C SER A 373 13.42 11.94 -10.57
N TYR A 374 14.04 11.48 -11.63
CA TYR A 374 13.41 10.76 -12.74
C TYR A 374 13.28 9.25 -12.46
N THR A 375 12.09 8.66 -12.56
CA THR A 375 10.77 9.16 -12.88
C THR A 375 10.03 9.66 -11.61
N SER A 376 8.92 10.42 -11.77
CA SER A 376 8.12 10.86 -10.63
C SER A 376 7.39 9.68 -9.96
N GLY A 377 7.61 9.48 -8.65
CA GLY A 377 6.94 8.44 -7.88
C GLY A 377 5.43 8.63 -7.81
N HIS A 378 4.96 9.86 -7.54
CA HIS A 378 3.52 10.16 -7.53
C HIS A 378 2.86 9.85 -8.88
N SER A 379 3.50 10.21 -9.98
CA SER A 379 2.97 9.92 -11.32
C SER A 379 2.89 8.42 -11.59
N SER A 380 3.94 7.66 -11.25
CA SER A 380 3.99 6.21 -11.47
C SER A 380 2.96 5.47 -10.62
N PHE A 381 2.88 5.78 -9.32
CA PHE A 381 1.87 5.17 -8.43
C PHE A 381 0.45 5.53 -8.87
N SER A 382 0.20 6.81 -9.15
CA SER A 382 -1.14 7.28 -9.47
C SER A 382 -1.65 6.77 -10.80
N SER A 383 -0.80 6.72 -11.83
CA SER A 383 -1.18 6.15 -13.12
C SER A 383 -1.49 4.66 -13.01
N ALA A 384 -0.66 3.89 -12.30
CA ALA A 384 -0.91 2.47 -12.09
C ALA A 384 -2.22 2.23 -11.31
N ALA A 385 -2.47 3.00 -10.27
CA ALA A 385 -3.67 2.90 -9.46
C ALA A 385 -4.93 3.27 -10.25
N ALA A 386 -4.89 4.37 -11.00
CA ALA A 386 -6.02 4.83 -11.81
C ALA A 386 -6.42 3.80 -12.87
N GLU A 387 -5.46 3.20 -13.59
CA GLU A 387 -5.75 2.18 -14.61
C GLU A 387 -6.44 0.93 -14.01
N ILE A 388 -6.03 0.49 -12.81
CA ILE A 388 -6.71 -0.60 -12.10
C ILE A 388 -8.13 -0.20 -11.69
N LEU A 389 -8.30 0.97 -11.09
CA LEU A 389 -9.61 1.44 -10.66
C LEU A 389 -10.54 1.75 -11.84
N ASN A 390 -10.02 2.26 -12.96
CA ASN A 390 -10.77 2.44 -14.22
C ASN A 390 -11.37 1.12 -14.72
N HIS A 391 -10.59 0.05 -14.62
CA HIS A 391 -11.05 -1.28 -15.04
C HIS A 391 -12.13 -1.83 -14.10
N LEU A 392 -11.93 -1.71 -12.79
CA LEU A 392 -12.84 -2.25 -11.77
C LEU A 392 -14.10 -1.40 -11.57
N TYR A 393 -14.01 -0.09 -11.82
CA TYR A 393 -15.10 0.88 -11.63
C TYR A 393 -15.22 1.82 -12.85
N PRO A 394 -15.57 1.33 -14.02
CA PRO A 394 -15.49 2.09 -15.28
C PRO A 394 -16.39 3.33 -15.30
N SER A 395 -17.49 3.36 -14.52
CA SER A 395 -18.35 4.55 -14.37
C SER A 395 -17.62 5.75 -13.73
N ASP A 396 -16.60 5.51 -12.96
CA ASP A 396 -15.84 6.55 -12.25
C ASP A 396 -14.43 6.79 -12.87
N ALA A 397 -14.15 6.22 -14.06
CA ALA A 397 -12.85 6.31 -14.71
C ALA A 397 -12.36 7.76 -14.94
N ALA A 398 -13.26 8.66 -15.29
CA ALA A 398 -12.93 10.09 -15.44
C ALA A 398 -12.38 10.71 -14.14
N LEU A 399 -12.95 10.31 -12.99
CA LEU A 399 -12.51 10.77 -11.66
C LEU A 399 -11.10 10.28 -11.36
N PHE A 400 -10.81 8.98 -11.54
CA PHE A 400 -9.48 8.43 -11.24
C PHE A 400 -8.40 9.00 -12.17
N ASN A 401 -8.73 9.20 -13.45
CA ASN A 401 -7.84 9.86 -14.39
C ASN A 401 -7.54 11.31 -13.99
N SER A 402 -8.55 12.05 -13.50
CA SER A 402 -8.35 13.41 -13.01
C SER A 402 -7.46 13.43 -11.77
N TYR A 403 -7.63 12.50 -10.83
CA TYR A 403 -6.77 12.37 -9.65
C TYR A 403 -5.32 12.03 -10.03
N ALA A 404 -5.10 11.09 -10.95
CA ALA A 404 -3.76 10.74 -11.41
C ALA A 404 -3.05 11.92 -12.08
N LYS A 405 -3.77 12.69 -12.90
CA LYS A 405 -3.28 13.90 -13.52
C LYS A 405 -2.94 14.96 -12.47
N GLU A 406 -3.84 15.23 -11.53
CA GLU A 406 -3.65 16.23 -10.48
C GLU A 406 -2.48 15.85 -9.56
N ALA A 407 -2.36 14.57 -9.16
CA ALA A 407 -1.22 14.08 -8.39
C ALA A 407 0.12 14.28 -9.12
N SER A 408 0.14 14.07 -10.42
CA SER A 408 1.30 14.30 -11.28
C SER A 408 1.66 15.79 -11.38
N GLU A 409 0.70 16.65 -11.73
CA GLU A 409 0.87 18.12 -11.83
C GLU A 409 1.29 18.74 -10.50
N SER A 410 0.76 18.21 -9.38
CA SER A 410 1.10 18.70 -8.05
C SER A 410 2.62 18.68 -7.77
N ARG A 411 3.38 17.80 -8.42
CA ARG A 411 4.85 17.67 -8.23
C ARG A 411 5.61 18.76 -8.96
N ILE A 412 5.10 19.19 -10.12
CA ILE A 412 5.62 20.32 -10.88
C ILE A 412 5.31 21.61 -10.11
N ILE A 413 4.06 21.77 -9.69
CA ILE A 413 3.61 22.88 -8.84
C ILE A 413 4.46 23.00 -7.56
N ALA A 414 4.78 21.86 -6.93
CA ALA A 414 5.62 21.84 -5.73
C ALA A 414 7.10 22.18 -6.00
N GLY A 415 7.55 22.21 -7.26
CA GLY A 415 8.93 22.51 -7.66
C GLY A 415 9.92 21.34 -7.44
N ILE A 416 9.43 20.11 -7.24
CA ILE A 416 10.27 18.95 -6.86
C ILE A 416 10.47 17.93 -7.98
N HIS A 417 9.80 18.11 -9.13
CA HIS A 417 9.95 17.31 -10.34
C HIS A 417 9.86 18.19 -11.60
N TYR A 418 10.58 17.81 -12.64
CA TYR A 418 10.41 18.36 -13.98
C TYR A 418 9.18 17.72 -14.66
N ARG A 419 8.62 18.38 -15.68
CA ARG A 419 7.48 17.85 -16.45
C ARG A 419 7.79 16.48 -17.05
N PHE A 420 8.95 16.29 -17.65
CA PHE A 420 9.36 15.02 -18.21
C PHE A 420 9.49 13.88 -17.17
N ASP A 421 9.82 14.19 -15.88
CA ASP A 421 9.79 13.18 -14.81
C ASP A 421 8.36 12.66 -14.61
N CYS A 422 7.41 13.57 -14.65
CA CYS A 422 6.00 13.31 -14.41
C CYS A 422 5.37 12.55 -15.57
N GLU A 423 5.60 12.99 -16.79
CA GLU A 423 5.11 12.33 -18.00
C GLU A 423 5.66 10.91 -18.15
N ALA A 424 6.96 10.74 -17.95
CA ALA A 424 7.58 9.40 -17.95
C ALA A 424 7.02 8.50 -16.86
N GLY A 425 6.74 9.05 -15.68
CA GLY A 425 6.11 8.31 -14.58
C GLY A 425 4.69 7.85 -14.91
N LEU A 426 3.87 8.71 -15.53
CA LEU A 426 2.51 8.34 -15.97
C LEU A 426 2.55 7.18 -17.00
N VAL A 427 3.44 7.26 -17.99
CA VAL A 427 3.61 6.20 -19.00
C VAL A 427 4.07 4.90 -18.34
N GLN A 428 5.05 4.96 -17.43
CA GLN A 428 5.59 3.80 -16.72
C GLN A 428 4.52 3.12 -15.84
N GLY A 429 3.75 3.89 -15.07
CA GLY A 429 2.69 3.36 -14.22
C GLY A 429 1.59 2.65 -15.03
N LYS A 430 1.20 3.23 -16.16
CA LYS A 430 0.25 2.61 -17.08
C LYS A 430 0.79 1.29 -17.66
N ALA A 431 2.05 1.24 -18.04
CA ALA A 431 2.68 0.02 -18.54
C ALA A 431 2.67 -1.09 -17.46
N VAL A 432 2.95 -0.76 -16.21
CA VAL A 432 2.86 -1.69 -15.07
C VAL A 432 1.44 -2.21 -14.88
N ALA A 433 0.45 -1.31 -14.88
CA ALA A 433 -0.95 -1.69 -14.67
C ALA A 433 -1.42 -2.74 -15.69
N ASN A 434 -0.97 -2.65 -16.94
CA ASN A 434 -1.33 -3.61 -17.99
C ASN A 434 -0.92 -5.06 -17.64
N PHE A 435 0.24 -5.26 -16.98
CA PHE A 435 0.64 -6.59 -16.53
C PHE A 435 -0.31 -7.14 -15.45
N VAL A 436 -0.73 -6.31 -14.51
CA VAL A 436 -1.66 -6.70 -13.46
C VAL A 436 -3.06 -6.94 -14.02
N LEU A 437 -3.54 -6.09 -14.94
CA LEU A 437 -4.82 -6.26 -15.61
C LEU A 437 -4.91 -7.54 -16.43
N ASN A 438 -3.79 -8.00 -17.02
CA ASN A 438 -3.76 -9.29 -17.69
C ASN A 438 -4.01 -10.47 -16.74
N ILE A 439 -3.65 -10.34 -15.46
CA ILE A 439 -3.99 -11.33 -14.44
C ILE A 439 -5.47 -11.19 -14.04
N ALA A 440 -5.92 -9.96 -13.79
CA ALA A 440 -7.29 -9.69 -13.34
C ALA A 440 -8.35 -10.16 -14.33
N LYS A 441 -8.11 -10.02 -15.63
CA LYS A 441 -9.03 -10.41 -16.71
C LYS A 441 -9.23 -11.92 -16.88
N VAL A 442 -8.35 -12.72 -16.28
CA VAL A 442 -8.40 -14.20 -16.45
C VAL A 442 -8.60 -14.92 -15.12
N ASP A 443 -8.90 -14.20 -14.05
CA ASP A 443 -9.13 -14.79 -12.71
C ASP A 443 -10.53 -15.41 -12.52
N GLY A 444 -11.38 -15.31 -13.54
CA GLY A 444 -12.74 -15.87 -13.54
C GLY A 444 -13.78 -15.07 -12.75
N ALA A 445 -13.47 -13.84 -12.34
CA ALA A 445 -14.37 -12.98 -11.57
C ALA A 445 -15.14 -11.94 -12.40
N GLU A 446 -14.89 -11.85 -13.70
CA GLU A 446 -15.54 -10.94 -14.66
C GLU A 446 -16.75 -11.59 -15.36
#